data_c97c67c6db62a602399ff4a4c933feef
#
_entry.id   c97c67c6db62a602399ff4a4c933feef
#
_cell.length_a   1.000
_cell.length_b   1.000
_cell.length_c   1.000
_cell.angle_alpha   90.00
_cell.angle_beta   90.00
_cell.angle_gamma   90.00
#
_symmetry.space_group_name_H-M   'P 1'
#
loop_
_entity.id
_entity.type
_entity.pdbx_description
1 polymer ?
#
loop_
_entity_poly.entity_id
_entity_poly.type
_entity_poly.pdbx_seq_one_letter_code
_entity_poly.pdbx_strand_id
1 'polypeptide(L)' 'IVIIGDIEEGATVASKGNVIVTGTIYGTVIAGASGRRDVVIAALRMQSKKLRIGEVKVKPVIGGSYSWAKLS' A
#
# COMPACT_ATOMS: atom_id res chain seq x y z
N ILE A 1 -7.94 3.86 -5.04
CA ILE A 1 -7.23 5.11 -5.29
C ILE A 1 -5.94 4.83 -6.07
N VAL A 2 -5.63 5.68 -7.01
CA VAL A 2 -4.40 5.62 -7.79
C VAL A 2 -3.60 6.89 -7.52
N ILE A 3 -2.34 6.71 -7.14
CA ILE A 3 -1.44 7.83 -6.86
C ILE A 3 -0.31 7.81 -7.88
N ILE A 4 -0.16 8.91 -8.60
CA ILE A 4 0.93 9.08 -9.56
C ILE A 4 2.07 9.80 -8.85
N GLY A 5 3.18 9.10 -8.66
CA GLY A 5 4.34 9.59 -7.91
C GLY A 5 4.66 8.71 -6.73
N ASP A 6 5.44 9.25 -5.79
CA ASP A 6 5.88 8.54 -4.60
C ASP A 6 5.07 8.96 -3.37
N ILE A 7 5.04 8.09 -2.36
CA ILE A 7 4.54 8.45 -1.04
C ILE A 7 5.75 8.68 -0.15
N GLU A 8 5.96 9.92 0.22
CA GLU A 8 7.13 10.34 1.00
C GLU A 8 7.09 9.79 2.43
N GLU A 9 8.28 9.67 3.02
CA GLU A 9 8.38 9.31 4.43
C GLU A 9 7.68 10.37 5.29
N GLY A 10 6.89 9.91 6.25
CA GLY A 10 6.09 10.79 7.10
C GLY A 10 4.68 11.06 6.55
N ALA A 11 4.43 10.75 5.28
CA ALA A 11 3.09 10.89 4.72
C ALA A 11 2.25 9.65 5.03
N THR A 12 0.95 9.83 5.15
CA THR A 12 0.00 8.75 5.35
C THR A 12 -1.09 8.83 4.29
N VAL A 13 -1.33 7.71 3.62
CA VAL A 13 -2.40 7.59 2.65
C VAL A 13 -3.37 6.53 3.15
N ALA A 14 -4.65 6.88 3.22
CA ALA A 14 -5.69 5.94 3.61
C ALA A 14 -6.77 5.89 2.53
N SER A 15 -7.24 4.71 2.21
CA SER A 15 -8.30 4.50 1.24
C SER A 15 -9.22 3.38 1.72
N LYS A 16 -10.50 3.50 1.43
CA LYS A 16 -11.48 2.43 1.71
C LYS A 16 -11.32 1.24 0.77
N GLY A 17 -10.73 1.46 -0.39
CA GLY A 17 -10.49 0.43 -1.40
C GLY A 17 -9.02 0.14 -1.60
N ASN A 18 -8.65 -0.24 -2.82
CA ASN A 18 -7.28 -0.52 -3.19
C ASN A 18 -6.43 0.76 -3.25
N VAL A 19 -5.14 0.62 -3.05
CA VAL A 19 -4.18 1.71 -3.23
C VAL A 19 -3.15 1.26 -4.26
N ILE A 20 -3.02 2.05 -5.33
CA ILE A 20 -2.06 1.79 -6.40
C ILE A 20 -1.16 3.01 -6.53
N VAL A 21 0.14 2.82 -6.41
CA VAL A 21 1.13 3.89 -6.47
C VAL A 21 2.06 3.61 -7.64
N THR A 22 2.25 4.58 -8.52
CA THR A 22 3.10 4.40 -9.70
C THR A 22 4.57 4.68 -9.44
N GLY A 23 4.94 4.91 -8.20
CA GLY A 23 6.32 5.14 -7.77
C GLY A 23 6.68 4.27 -6.57
N THR A 24 7.37 4.86 -5.62
CA THR A 24 7.87 4.18 -4.43
C THR A 24 7.10 4.62 -3.19
N ILE A 25 6.78 3.67 -2.33
CA ILE A 25 6.13 3.94 -1.05
C ILE A 25 7.20 3.99 0.04
N TYR A 26 7.40 5.17 0.63
CA TYR A 26 8.28 5.37 1.79
C TYR A 26 7.47 5.62 3.07
N GLY A 27 6.24 6.10 2.92
CA GLY A 27 5.38 6.45 4.04
C GLY A 27 4.44 5.34 4.48
N THR A 28 3.35 5.72 5.11
CA THR A 28 2.34 4.80 5.62
C THR A 28 1.18 4.69 4.63
N VAL A 29 0.74 3.48 4.34
CA VAL A 29 -0.39 3.24 3.47
C VAL A 29 -1.39 2.34 4.18
N ILE A 30 -2.65 2.75 4.17
CA ILE A 30 -3.76 1.99 4.73
C ILE A 30 -4.80 1.78 3.63
N ALA A 31 -4.96 0.55 3.17
CA ALA A 31 -6.01 0.18 2.25
C ALA A 31 -7.15 -0.47 3.02
N GLY A 32 -8.35 -0.39 2.49
CA GLY A 32 -9.52 -0.96 3.18
C GLY A 32 -9.80 -0.31 4.52
N ALA A 33 -9.65 1.00 4.63
CA ALA A 33 -9.75 1.74 5.89
C ALA A 33 -11.08 1.57 6.60
N SER A 34 -12.12 1.14 5.89
CA SER A 34 -13.44 0.85 6.48
C SER A 34 -13.56 -0.58 7.02
N GLY A 35 -12.47 -1.34 7.06
CA GLY A 35 -12.45 -2.73 7.52
C GLY A 35 -12.46 -3.77 6.40
N ARG A 36 -12.43 -3.36 5.15
CA ARG A 36 -12.34 -4.29 4.02
C ARG A 36 -11.00 -5.01 4.01
N ARG A 37 -11.02 -6.29 3.66
CA ARG A 37 -9.82 -7.13 3.61
C ARG A 37 -9.54 -7.68 2.21
N ASP A 38 -10.43 -7.45 1.26
CA ASP A 38 -10.31 -7.92 -0.12
C ASP A 38 -9.62 -6.91 -1.03
N VAL A 39 -8.79 -6.07 -0.45
CA VAL A 39 -8.09 -4.98 -1.16
C VAL A 39 -6.61 -5.28 -1.26
N VAL A 40 -5.91 -4.53 -2.11
CA VAL A 40 -4.49 -4.69 -2.35
C VAL A 40 -3.81 -3.33 -2.36
N ILE A 41 -2.56 -3.31 -1.93
CA ILE A 41 -1.65 -2.18 -2.09
C ILE A 41 -0.62 -2.60 -3.14
N ALA A 42 -0.48 -1.81 -4.19
CA ALA A 42 0.50 -2.10 -5.25
C ALA A 42 1.34 -0.85 -5.53
N ALA A 43 2.62 -1.06 -5.80
CA ALA A 43 3.54 0.02 -6.15
C ALA A 43 4.68 -0.56 -6.98
N LEU A 44 5.42 0.30 -7.68
CA LEU A 44 6.62 -0.15 -8.37
C LEU A 44 7.68 -0.60 -7.36
N ARG A 45 7.80 0.10 -6.23
CA ARG A 45 8.71 -0.28 -5.15
C ARG A 45 8.06 0.02 -3.81
N MET A 46 8.31 -0.84 -2.82
CA MET A 46 7.86 -0.64 -1.45
C MET A 46 9.07 -0.63 -0.53
N GLN A 47 9.42 0.55 -0.02
CA GLN A 47 10.51 0.74 0.94
C GLN A 47 9.98 0.92 2.35
N SER A 48 8.66 0.94 2.51
CA SER A 48 8.01 1.11 3.81
C SER A 48 7.58 -0.23 4.39
N LYS A 49 7.64 -0.34 5.71
CA LYS A 49 7.08 -1.46 6.45
C LYS A 49 5.74 -1.09 7.12
N LYS A 50 5.26 0.12 6.89
CA LYS A 50 4.05 0.64 7.51
C LYS A 50 2.85 0.50 6.58
N LEU A 51 2.55 -0.73 6.20
CA LEU A 51 1.45 -1.06 5.31
C LEU A 51 0.36 -1.78 6.09
N ARG A 52 -0.89 -1.37 5.88
CA ARG A 52 -2.03 -1.99 6.53
C ARG A 52 -3.15 -2.25 5.54
N ILE A 53 -3.86 -3.34 5.76
CA ILE A 53 -5.11 -3.64 5.07
C ILE A 53 -6.17 -3.86 6.14
N GLY A 54 -7.19 -2.98 6.14
CA GLY A 54 -8.12 -2.92 7.25
C GLY A 54 -7.38 -2.54 8.52
N GLU A 55 -7.39 -3.40 9.52
CA GLU A 55 -6.68 -3.20 10.79
C GLU A 55 -5.43 -4.07 10.91
N VAL A 56 -5.10 -4.82 9.86
CA VAL A 56 -4.04 -5.81 9.89
C VAL A 56 -2.79 -5.26 9.20
N LYS A 57 -1.65 -5.35 9.87
CA LYS A 57 -0.37 -5.01 9.27
C LYS A 57 0.01 -6.08 8.25
N VAL A 58 0.46 -5.64 7.09
CA VAL A 58 0.89 -6.53 6.01
C VAL A 58 2.32 -6.22 5.60
N LYS A 59 2.97 -7.20 5.01
CA LYS A 59 4.33 -7.04 4.48
C LYS A 59 4.30 -7.00 2.97
N PRO A 60 5.18 -6.23 2.33
CA PRO A 60 5.26 -6.21 0.88
C PRO A 60 5.80 -7.53 0.33
N VAL A 61 5.25 -7.94 -0.80
CA VAL A 61 5.78 -9.05 -1.61
C VAL A 61 6.47 -8.43 -2.81
N ILE A 62 7.75 -8.75 -2.97
CA ILE A 62 8.55 -8.19 -4.07
C ILE A 62 8.35 -9.05 -5.31
N GLY A 63 7.74 -8.46 -6.33
CA GLY A 63 7.60 -9.08 -7.64
C GLY A 63 8.74 -8.70 -8.57
N GLY A 64 8.66 -9.11 -9.82
CA GLY A 64 9.67 -8.79 -10.82
C GLY A 64 9.64 -7.31 -11.22
N SER A 65 8.47 -6.83 -11.63
CA SER A 65 8.30 -5.46 -12.14
C SER A 65 7.65 -4.53 -11.13
N TYR A 66 6.99 -5.07 -10.12
CA TYR A 66 6.27 -4.28 -9.12
C TYR A 66 6.16 -5.09 -7.83
N SER A 67 5.76 -4.39 -6.77
CA SER A 67 5.56 -5.00 -5.46
C SER A 67 4.10 -4.84 -5.03
N TRP A 68 3.61 -5.74 -4.21
CA TRP A 68 2.24 -5.66 -3.72
C TRP A 68 2.17 -6.11 -2.27
N ALA A 69 1.08 -5.74 -1.60
CA ALA A 69 0.74 -6.24 -0.28
C ALA A 69 -0.75 -6.54 -0.25
N LYS A 70 -1.10 -7.69 0.27
CA LYS A 70 -2.50 -8.09 0.42
C LYS A 70 -2.65 -9.07 1.58
N LEU A 71 -3.87 -9.19 2.08
CA LEU A 71 -4.24 -10.27 2.97
C LEU A 71 -4.62 -11.47 2.11
N SER A 72 -4.08 -12.59 2.41
CA SER A 72 -4.38 -13.80 1.64
C SER A 72 -5.32 -14.71 2.42
#